data_ecb9d904e7aae7d8012f1993b1d23022
#
_entry.id   ecb9d904e7aae7d8012f1993b1d23022
#
_cell.length_a   1.000
_cell.length_b   1.000
_cell.length_c   1.000
_cell.angle_alpha   90.00
_cell.angle_beta   90.00
_cell.angle_gamma   90.00
#
_symmetry.space_group_name_H-M   'P 1'
#
loop_
_entity.id
_entity.type
_entity.pdbx_description
1 polymer ?
#
loop_
_entity_poly.entity_id
_entity_poly.type
_entity_poly.pdbx_seq_one_letter_code
_entity_poly.pdbx_strand_id
1 'polypeptide(L)'
;IGSHLIEKLIKLGHQVKTIIPYNIDNSWGWIDTFKPEIKNNIEVVSGDICDQNFILDETKKIDIIFHLAALISIPYSYKSPQSYVSTNVMGTLNMLEAARENNVELFVQTSTSEVYGSSQFIPITEKHPLFAQSPYAATKIASDQLALSYFNSFELPVLILRPFNTFGPRQSLRAAIPT
;
A
#
# COMPACT_ATOMS: atom_id res chain seq x y z
N ILE A 1 4.25 -3.87 8.34
CA ILE A 1 5.08 -3.93 7.12
C ILE A 1 5.76 -2.58 6.92
N GLY A 2 5.02 -1.48 6.72
CA GLY A 2 5.59 -0.16 6.39
C GLY A 2 6.70 0.31 7.33
N SER A 3 6.51 0.22 8.64
CA SER A 3 7.55 0.64 9.60
C SER A 3 8.86 -0.15 9.47
N HIS A 4 8.80 -1.44 9.16
CA HIS A 4 10.00 -2.25 8.90
C HIS A 4 10.68 -1.88 7.58
N LEU A 5 9.88 -1.57 6.55
CA LEU A 5 10.39 -1.13 5.26
C LEU A 5 11.14 0.21 5.41
N ILE A 6 10.56 1.18 6.11
CA ILE A 6 11.19 2.46 6.41
C ILE A 6 12.56 2.26 7.08
N GLU A 7 12.62 1.49 8.16
CA GLU A 7 13.89 1.21 8.86
C GLU A 7 14.93 0.56 7.93
N LYS A 8 14.48 -0.34 7.06
CA LYS A 8 15.38 -1.02 6.13
C LYS A 8 15.93 -0.07 5.07
N LEU A 9 15.07 0.77 4.49
CA LEU A 9 15.48 1.73 3.47
C LEU A 9 16.47 2.76 4.02
N ILE A 10 16.22 3.31 5.21
CA ILE A 10 17.14 4.26 5.86
C ILE A 10 18.49 3.60 6.16
N LYS A 11 18.49 2.35 6.68
CA LYS A 11 19.74 1.60 6.90
C LYS A 11 20.51 1.33 5.62
N LEU A 12 19.86 1.33 4.47
CA LEU A 12 20.49 1.21 3.15
C LEU A 12 20.92 2.55 2.56
N GLY A 13 20.72 3.66 3.27
CA GLY A 13 21.13 5.00 2.87
C GLY A 13 20.16 5.75 1.98
N HIS A 14 18.90 5.27 1.83
CA HIS A 14 17.88 5.96 1.07
C HIS A 14 17.23 7.09 1.89
N GLN A 15 16.84 8.16 1.20
CA GLN A 15 15.93 9.16 1.75
C GLN A 15 14.50 8.61 1.73
N VAL A 16 13.77 8.77 2.80
CA VAL A 16 12.43 8.20 2.94
C VAL A 16 11.42 9.27 3.31
N LYS A 17 10.44 9.44 2.43
CA LYS A 17 9.21 10.18 2.72
C LYS A 17 8.09 9.16 3.01
N THR A 18 7.29 9.39 4.04
CA THR A 18 6.14 8.55 4.36
C THR A 18 4.89 9.38 4.59
N ILE A 19 3.78 8.90 4.02
CA ILE A 19 2.45 9.47 4.24
C ILE A 19 1.79 8.69 5.36
N ILE A 20 1.25 9.39 6.33
CA ILE A 20 0.43 8.84 7.40
C ILE A 20 -0.98 9.46 7.35
N PRO A 21 -2.03 8.71 7.73
CA PRO A 21 -3.35 9.30 7.86
C PRO A 21 -3.34 10.42 8.91
N TYR A 22 -4.05 11.53 8.62
CA TYR A 22 -4.28 12.54 9.62
C TYR A 22 -4.99 11.93 10.85
N ASN A 23 -4.50 12.23 12.02
CA ASN A 23 -5.11 11.80 13.27
C ASN A 23 -4.99 12.88 14.35
N ILE A 24 -5.96 12.90 15.25
CA ILE A 24 -6.08 13.93 16.29
C ILE A 24 -4.95 13.87 17.32
N ASP A 25 -4.35 12.70 17.53
CA ASP A 25 -3.30 12.49 18.53
C ASP A 25 -1.92 12.91 18.01
N ASN A 26 -1.84 13.36 16.75
CA ASN A 26 -0.59 13.68 16.06
C ASN A 26 0.46 12.55 16.17
N SER A 27 0.00 11.30 16.18
CA SER A 27 0.83 10.12 16.31
C SER A 27 1.26 9.62 14.93
N TRP A 28 2.53 9.25 14.83
CA TRP A 28 3.09 8.59 13.65
C TRP A 28 3.03 7.05 13.77
N GLY A 29 2.28 6.54 14.76
CA GLY A 29 2.15 5.11 15.03
C GLY A 29 3.49 4.48 15.40
N TRP A 30 3.85 3.35 14.77
CA TRP A 30 5.11 2.67 15.08
C TRP A 30 6.37 3.49 14.78
N ILE A 31 6.29 4.56 13.98
CA ILE A 31 7.42 5.47 13.71
C ILE A 31 7.80 6.23 14.97
N ASP A 32 6.85 6.50 15.87
CA ASP A 32 7.13 7.16 17.15
C ASP A 32 8.11 6.40 18.04
N THR A 33 8.18 5.08 17.86
CA THR A 33 9.07 4.19 18.63
C THR A 33 10.47 4.05 18.01
N PHE A 34 10.74 4.69 16.89
CA PHE A 34 12.04 4.60 16.22
C PHE A 34 13.12 5.33 17.01
N LYS A 35 14.34 4.82 16.91
CA LYS A 35 15.50 5.51 17.45
C LYS A 35 15.72 6.85 16.73
N PRO A 36 16.26 7.87 17.43
CA PRO A 36 16.49 9.19 16.83
C PRO A 36 17.27 9.15 15.51
N GLU A 37 18.26 8.25 15.40
CA GLU A 37 19.10 8.11 14.21
C GLU A 37 18.29 7.70 12.97
N ILE A 38 17.16 7.01 13.16
CA ILE A 38 16.26 6.64 12.07
C ILE A 38 15.20 7.73 11.90
N LYS A 39 14.59 8.17 12.99
CA LYS A 39 13.46 9.12 12.98
C LYS A 39 13.83 10.45 12.32
N ASN A 40 15.06 10.95 12.56
CA ASN A 40 15.55 12.21 12.00
C ASN A 40 15.83 12.14 10.48
N ASN A 41 15.82 10.95 9.89
CA ASN A 41 16.05 10.74 8.46
C ASN A 41 14.75 10.39 7.69
N ILE A 42 13.58 10.61 8.30
CA ILE A 42 12.28 10.38 7.68
C ILE A 42 11.58 11.72 7.50
N GLU A 43 11.11 11.99 6.30
CA GLU A 43 10.11 13.03 6.07
C GLU A 43 8.73 12.42 6.27
N VAL A 44 7.98 12.91 7.27
CA VAL A 44 6.64 12.42 7.59
C VAL A 44 5.63 13.50 7.22
N VAL A 45 4.69 13.17 6.34
CA VAL A 45 3.59 14.05 5.95
C VAL A 45 2.25 13.41 6.32
N SER A 46 1.31 14.22 6.80
CA SER A 46 -0.04 13.76 7.15
C SER A 46 -1.02 14.12 6.03
N GLY A 47 -1.79 13.15 5.57
CA GLY A 47 -2.80 13.37 4.54
C GLY A 47 -3.58 12.12 4.18
N ASP A 48 -4.39 12.22 3.14
CA ASP A 48 -5.22 11.13 2.64
C ASP A 48 -4.87 10.84 1.18
N ILE A 49 -4.67 9.57 0.84
CA ILE A 49 -4.44 9.14 -0.55
C ILE A 49 -5.64 9.40 -1.46
N CYS A 50 -6.82 9.66 -0.89
CA CYS A 50 -8.00 10.06 -1.65
C CYS A 50 -7.95 11.54 -2.09
N ASP A 51 -7.03 12.35 -1.56
CA ASP A 51 -6.80 13.72 -2.01
C ASP A 51 -5.78 13.73 -3.16
N GLN A 52 -6.29 13.88 -4.38
CA GLN A 52 -5.48 13.83 -5.59
C GLN A 52 -4.42 14.94 -5.62
N ASN A 53 -4.77 16.15 -5.23
CA ASN A 53 -3.85 17.29 -5.28
C ASN A 53 -2.72 17.12 -4.26
N PHE A 54 -3.06 16.69 -3.04
CA PHE A 54 -2.08 16.38 -2.01
C PHE A 54 -1.09 15.32 -2.51
N ILE A 55 -1.59 14.20 -3.06
CA ILE A 55 -0.73 13.12 -3.54
C ILE A 55 0.15 13.56 -4.71
N LEU A 56 -0.38 14.36 -5.64
CA LEU A 56 0.40 14.89 -6.75
C LEU A 56 1.57 15.76 -6.28
N ASP A 57 1.35 16.58 -5.24
CA ASP A 57 2.40 17.42 -4.68
C ASP A 57 3.42 16.62 -3.87
N GLU A 58 2.98 15.67 -3.06
CA GLU A 58 3.85 14.91 -2.16
C GLU A 58 4.69 13.83 -2.86
N THR A 59 4.33 13.48 -4.09
CA THR A 59 5.11 12.53 -4.92
C THR A 59 6.13 13.22 -5.83
N LYS A 60 6.25 14.55 -5.80
CA LYS A 60 7.30 15.27 -6.54
C LYS A 60 8.68 14.86 -6.06
N LYS A 61 9.59 14.58 -7.01
CA LYS A 61 10.98 14.18 -6.75
C LYS A 61 11.12 12.85 -5.98
N ILE A 62 10.13 11.98 -6.14
CA ILE A 62 10.16 10.61 -5.60
C ILE A 62 10.56 9.67 -6.73
N ASP A 63 11.60 8.87 -6.51
CA ASP A 63 12.07 7.89 -7.49
C ASP A 63 11.22 6.62 -7.45
N ILE A 64 10.92 6.11 -6.23
CA ILE A 64 10.21 4.85 -6.04
C ILE A 64 9.04 5.03 -5.06
N ILE A 65 7.86 4.54 -5.43
CA ILE A 65 6.69 4.52 -4.56
C ILE A 65 6.41 3.09 -4.10
N PHE A 66 6.39 2.87 -2.78
CA PHE A 66 5.84 1.67 -2.16
C PHE A 66 4.42 1.95 -1.68
N HIS A 67 3.43 1.58 -2.47
CA HIS A 67 2.03 1.81 -2.15
C HIS A 67 1.49 0.72 -1.21
N LEU A 68 1.53 1.02 0.11
CA LEU A 68 1.08 0.14 1.19
C LEU A 68 -0.28 0.59 1.77
N ALA A 69 -0.70 1.81 1.45
CA ALA A 69 -1.91 2.40 2.02
C ALA A 69 -3.17 1.67 1.51
N ALA A 70 -3.93 1.10 2.44
CA ALA A 70 -5.18 0.40 2.15
C ALA A 70 -6.00 0.16 3.41
N LEU A 71 -7.31 0.04 3.25
CA LEU A 71 -8.17 -0.62 4.23
C LEU A 71 -8.09 -2.13 4.01
N ILE A 72 -7.77 -2.91 5.06
CA ILE A 72 -7.40 -4.32 4.93
C ILE A 72 -8.30 -5.31 5.69
N SER A 73 -9.17 -4.83 6.59
CA SER A 73 -10.01 -5.71 7.43
C SER A 73 -11.16 -6.31 6.63
N ILE A 74 -11.11 -7.61 6.30
CA ILE A 74 -12.19 -8.30 5.59
C ILE A 74 -13.54 -8.11 6.29
N PRO A 75 -13.69 -8.36 7.63
CA PRO A 75 -14.98 -8.15 8.29
C PRO A 75 -15.52 -6.72 8.20
N TYR A 76 -14.63 -5.72 8.22
CA TYR A 76 -15.06 -4.32 8.07
C TYR A 76 -15.45 -3.98 6.64
N SER A 77 -14.90 -4.64 5.64
CA SER A 77 -15.27 -4.44 4.23
C SER A 77 -16.74 -4.77 3.95
N TYR A 78 -17.34 -5.68 4.72
CA TYR A 78 -18.77 -5.98 4.62
C TYR A 78 -19.67 -4.88 5.22
N LYS A 79 -19.14 -4.12 6.19
CA LYS A 79 -19.87 -3.03 6.85
C LYS A 79 -19.76 -1.69 6.11
N SER A 80 -18.63 -1.46 5.49
CA SER A 80 -18.32 -0.19 4.82
C SER A 80 -17.63 -0.40 3.46
N PRO A 81 -18.28 -1.09 2.50
CA PRO A 81 -17.65 -1.40 1.21
C PRO A 81 -17.29 -0.14 0.42
N GLN A 82 -18.06 0.93 0.54
CA GLN A 82 -17.78 2.19 -0.14
C GLN A 82 -16.46 2.81 0.30
N SER A 83 -16.13 2.76 1.60
CA SER A 83 -14.81 3.24 2.09
C SER A 83 -13.66 2.44 1.48
N TYR A 84 -13.86 1.13 1.25
CA TYR A 84 -12.85 0.30 0.60
C TYR A 84 -12.66 0.67 -0.87
N VAL A 85 -13.73 0.98 -1.60
CA VAL A 85 -13.63 1.47 -2.98
C VAL A 85 -12.91 2.82 -2.99
N SER A 86 -13.31 3.77 -2.14
CA SER A 86 -12.69 5.10 -2.07
C SER A 86 -11.19 4.99 -1.76
N THR A 87 -10.82 4.27 -0.70
CA THR A 87 -9.42 4.20 -0.28
C THR A 87 -8.59 3.29 -1.20
N ASN A 88 -9.04 2.05 -1.42
CA ASN A 88 -8.20 1.07 -2.10
C ASN A 88 -8.19 1.25 -3.62
N VAL A 89 -9.30 1.68 -4.22
CA VAL A 89 -9.39 1.84 -5.68
C VAL A 89 -9.05 3.28 -6.08
N MET A 90 -9.82 4.27 -5.57
CA MET A 90 -9.59 5.66 -5.94
C MET A 90 -8.25 6.19 -5.41
N GLY A 91 -7.87 5.83 -4.16
CA GLY A 91 -6.57 6.16 -3.62
C GLY A 91 -5.42 5.57 -4.44
N THR A 92 -5.55 4.31 -4.91
CA THR A 92 -4.56 3.71 -5.82
C THR A 92 -4.52 4.45 -7.16
N LEU A 93 -5.68 4.83 -7.72
CA LEU A 93 -5.73 5.60 -8.96
C LEU A 93 -5.00 6.94 -8.81
N ASN A 94 -5.25 7.69 -7.73
CA ASN A 94 -4.56 8.96 -7.47
C ASN A 94 -3.04 8.77 -7.39
N MET A 95 -2.59 7.71 -6.71
CA MET A 95 -1.16 7.39 -6.60
C MET A 95 -0.53 7.03 -7.95
N LEU A 96 -1.25 6.30 -8.81
CA LEU A 96 -0.78 5.94 -10.16
C LEU A 96 -0.72 7.17 -11.08
N GLU A 97 -1.74 8.04 -11.04
CA GLU A 97 -1.72 9.31 -11.79
C GLU A 97 -0.55 10.18 -11.35
N ALA A 98 -0.36 10.34 -10.04
CA ALA A 98 0.76 11.13 -9.52
C ALA A 98 2.13 10.52 -9.87
N ALA A 99 2.25 9.18 -9.83
CA ALA A 99 3.47 8.49 -10.24
C ALA A 99 3.78 8.72 -11.73
N ARG A 100 2.76 8.67 -12.59
CA ARG A 100 2.88 8.93 -14.02
C ARG A 100 3.29 10.40 -14.29
N GLU A 101 2.60 11.35 -13.69
CA GLU A 101 2.85 12.79 -13.91
C GLU A 101 4.22 13.22 -13.40
N ASN A 102 4.69 12.65 -12.30
CA ASN A 102 5.99 12.95 -11.69
C ASN A 102 7.12 12.07 -12.23
N ASN A 103 6.87 11.20 -13.23
CA ASN A 103 7.86 10.30 -13.84
C ASN A 103 8.58 9.41 -12.83
N VAL A 104 7.83 8.79 -11.93
CA VAL A 104 8.37 7.86 -10.91
C VAL A 104 8.99 6.64 -11.61
N GLU A 105 10.18 6.25 -11.20
CA GLU A 105 10.94 5.16 -11.83
C GLU A 105 10.35 3.77 -11.55
N LEU A 106 9.66 3.59 -10.40
CA LEU A 106 9.02 2.32 -10.05
C LEU A 106 7.85 2.54 -9.08
N PHE A 107 6.71 1.99 -9.43
CA PHE A 107 5.54 1.91 -8.56
C PHE A 107 5.36 0.47 -8.05
N VAL A 108 5.51 0.26 -6.73
CA VAL A 108 5.34 -1.04 -6.09
C VAL A 108 3.95 -1.11 -5.47
N GLN A 109 3.04 -1.82 -6.12
CA GLN A 109 1.68 -2.07 -5.63
C GLN A 109 1.68 -3.23 -4.63
N THR A 110 1.32 -2.96 -3.38
CA THR A 110 1.10 -4.02 -2.40
C THR A 110 -0.32 -4.54 -2.49
N SER A 111 -0.45 -5.76 -2.98
CA SER A 111 -1.69 -6.52 -3.10
C SER A 111 -1.83 -7.53 -1.94
N THR A 112 -2.44 -8.67 -2.19
CA THR A 112 -2.74 -9.71 -1.19
C THR A 112 -2.98 -11.06 -1.87
N SER A 113 -2.78 -12.17 -1.16
CA SER A 113 -3.21 -13.50 -1.60
C SER A 113 -4.73 -13.65 -1.70
N GLU A 114 -5.50 -12.80 -1.01
CA GLU A 114 -6.97 -12.82 -1.06
C GLU A 114 -7.55 -12.57 -2.47
N VAL A 115 -6.75 -12.02 -3.38
CA VAL A 115 -7.15 -11.83 -4.79
C VAL A 115 -7.38 -13.16 -5.51
N TYR A 116 -6.77 -14.24 -5.05
CA TYR A 116 -6.91 -15.58 -5.66
C TYR A 116 -8.17 -16.32 -5.21
N GLY A 117 -8.74 -15.95 -4.04
CA GLY A 117 -9.86 -16.67 -3.45
C GLY A 117 -9.51 -18.11 -3.09
N SER A 118 -10.47 -19.01 -3.22
CA SER A 118 -10.25 -20.45 -3.01
C SER A 118 -9.36 -21.03 -4.11
N SER A 119 -8.37 -21.83 -3.70
CA SER A 119 -7.44 -22.48 -4.63
C SER A 119 -8.17 -23.37 -5.62
N GLN A 120 -7.97 -23.16 -6.91
CA GLN A 120 -8.47 -24.00 -7.99
C GLN A 120 -7.43 -25.06 -8.39
N PHE A 121 -6.16 -24.82 -8.14
CA PHE A 121 -5.05 -25.76 -8.32
C PHE A 121 -3.89 -25.42 -7.37
N ILE A 122 -3.03 -26.38 -7.12
CA ILE A 122 -1.87 -26.26 -6.22
C ILE A 122 -0.60 -26.63 -7.01
N PRO A 123 0.51 -25.87 -6.88
CA PRO A 123 0.65 -24.64 -6.07
C PRO A 123 -0.05 -23.43 -6.69
N ILE A 124 -0.46 -22.46 -5.84
CA ILE A 124 -0.93 -21.16 -6.32
C ILE A 124 0.28 -20.40 -6.85
N THR A 125 0.20 -19.96 -8.10
CA THR A 125 1.19 -19.12 -8.76
C THR A 125 0.57 -17.78 -9.18
N GLU A 126 1.38 -16.86 -9.68
CA GLU A 126 0.90 -15.56 -10.18
C GLU A 126 -0.07 -15.68 -11.37
N LYS A 127 -0.09 -16.84 -12.05
CA LYS A 127 -1.03 -17.18 -13.14
C LYS A 127 -2.38 -17.72 -12.65
N HIS A 128 -2.53 -17.94 -11.34
CA HIS A 128 -3.81 -18.39 -10.77
C HIS A 128 -4.91 -17.37 -11.08
N PRO A 129 -6.12 -17.80 -11.46
CA PRO A 129 -7.25 -16.89 -11.68
C PRO A 129 -7.53 -16.01 -10.46
N LEU A 130 -7.92 -14.76 -10.71
CA LEU A 130 -8.33 -13.83 -9.66
C LEU A 130 -9.82 -14.02 -9.39
N PHE A 131 -10.17 -14.29 -8.13
CA PHE A 131 -11.55 -14.57 -7.73
C PHE A 131 -11.85 -13.95 -6.35
N ALA A 132 -12.46 -12.77 -6.35
CA ALA A 132 -12.78 -12.06 -5.12
C ALA A 132 -13.87 -12.77 -4.32
N GLN A 133 -13.61 -13.03 -3.03
CA GLN A 133 -14.57 -13.60 -2.09
C GLN A 133 -15.02 -12.59 -1.01
N SER A 134 -14.59 -11.34 -1.12
CA SER A 134 -14.98 -10.25 -0.23
C SER A 134 -14.91 -8.89 -0.94
N PRO A 135 -15.60 -7.83 -0.46
CA PRO A 135 -15.40 -6.47 -0.97
C PRO A 135 -13.95 -6.01 -0.90
N TYR A 136 -13.23 -6.37 0.17
CA TYR A 136 -11.79 -6.13 0.26
C TYR A 136 -11.02 -6.75 -0.91
N ALA A 137 -11.18 -8.06 -1.14
CA ALA A 137 -10.51 -8.75 -2.23
C ALA A 137 -10.85 -8.14 -3.59
N ALA A 138 -12.12 -7.78 -3.82
CA ALA A 138 -12.56 -7.12 -5.04
C ALA A 138 -11.85 -5.79 -5.27
N THR A 139 -11.69 -4.95 -4.22
CA THR A 139 -10.97 -3.68 -4.34
C THR A 139 -9.47 -3.88 -4.59
N LYS A 140 -8.86 -4.93 -4.03
CA LYS A 140 -7.45 -5.25 -4.28
C LYS A 140 -7.23 -5.77 -5.70
N ILE A 141 -8.15 -6.58 -6.24
CA ILE A 141 -8.13 -6.98 -7.66
C ILE A 141 -8.25 -5.74 -8.57
N ALA A 142 -9.17 -4.83 -8.26
CA ALA A 142 -9.33 -3.59 -9.02
C ALA A 142 -8.05 -2.75 -9.00
N SER A 143 -7.41 -2.60 -7.84
CA SER A 143 -6.12 -1.89 -7.70
C SER A 143 -5.01 -2.55 -8.52
N ASP A 144 -4.91 -3.89 -8.51
CA ASP A 144 -3.94 -4.63 -9.31
C ASP A 144 -4.17 -4.39 -10.82
N GLN A 145 -5.43 -4.41 -11.27
CA GLN A 145 -5.78 -4.20 -12.67
C GLN A 145 -5.51 -2.75 -13.11
N LEU A 146 -5.78 -1.75 -12.24
CA LEU A 146 -5.38 -0.37 -12.50
C LEU A 146 -3.87 -0.26 -12.68
N ALA A 147 -3.09 -0.81 -11.76
CA ALA A 147 -1.63 -0.77 -11.85
C ALA A 147 -1.10 -1.42 -13.14
N LEU A 148 -1.64 -2.59 -13.51
CA LEU A 148 -1.30 -3.24 -14.79
C LEU A 148 -1.71 -2.42 -16.01
N SER A 149 -2.87 -1.74 -15.96
CA SER A 149 -3.32 -0.89 -17.06
C SER A 149 -2.38 0.30 -17.27
N TYR A 150 -1.84 0.88 -16.19
CA TYR A 150 -0.87 1.98 -16.26
C TYR A 150 0.46 1.53 -16.86
N PHE A 151 0.92 0.32 -16.53
CA PHE A 151 2.08 -0.27 -17.20
C PHE A 151 1.83 -0.45 -18.70
N ASN A 152 0.70 -1.03 -19.06
CA ASN A 152 0.39 -1.35 -20.48
C ASN A 152 0.09 -0.12 -21.33
N SER A 153 -0.54 0.92 -20.77
CA SER A 153 -1.02 2.08 -21.52
C SER A 153 -0.10 3.28 -21.48
N PHE A 154 0.67 3.43 -20.39
CA PHE A 154 1.51 4.59 -20.14
C PHE A 154 2.97 4.24 -19.88
N GLU A 155 3.34 2.96 -19.98
CA GLU A 155 4.70 2.47 -19.72
C GLU A 155 5.23 2.79 -18.31
N LEU A 156 4.33 3.09 -17.35
CA LEU A 156 4.73 3.29 -15.95
C LEU A 156 5.30 1.98 -15.40
N PRO A 157 6.55 1.92 -14.94
CA PRO A 157 7.10 0.69 -14.37
C PRO A 157 6.36 0.30 -13.08
N VAL A 158 5.71 -0.87 -13.10
CA VAL A 158 4.90 -1.37 -11.99
C VAL A 158 5.37 -2.76 -11.55
N LEU A 159 5.48 -2.97 -10.24
CA LEU A 159 5.66 -4.26 -9.60
C LEU A 159 4.49 -4.55 -8.67
N ILE A 160 3.81 -5.68 -8.85
CA ILE A 160 2.72 -6.10 -7.95
C ILE A 160 3.22 -7.18 -7.01
N LEU A 161 3.14 -6.92 -5.69
CA LEU A 161 3.48 -7.87 -4.64
C LEU A 161 2.18 -8.43 -4.03
N ARG A 162 2.05 -9.75 -4.00
CA ARG A 162 0.91 -10.46 -3.40
C ARG A 162 1.38 -11.30 -2.20
N PRO A 163 1.64 -10.67 -1.04
CA PRO A 163 2.05 -11.41 0.14
C PRO A 163 0.93 -12.33 0.61
N PHE A 164 1.32 -13.53 1.03
CA PHE A 164 0.46 -14.42 1.81
C PHE A 164 0.47 -13.99 3.28
N ASN A 165 -0.03 -14.82 4.18
CA ASN A 165 -0.15 -14.49 5.60
C ASN A 165 1.20 -14.04 6.16
N THR A 166 1.25 -12.77 6.54
CA THR A 166 2.44 -12.12 7.07
C THR A 166 2.27 -11.94 8.57
N PHE A 167 3.28 -12.28 9.35
CA PHE A 167 3.30 -12.08 10.79
C PHE A 167 4.67 -11.53 11.22
N GLY A 168 4.73 -10.91 12.39
CA GLY A 168 5.97 -10.38 12.94
C GLY A 168 5.75 -9.24 13.93
N PRO A 169 6.83 -8.69 14.51
CA PRO A 169 6.76 -7.56 15.44
C PRO A 169 5.98 -6.38 14.86
N ARG A 170 5.30 -5.62 15.72
CA ARG A 170 4.45 -4.49 15.35
C ARG A 170 3.19 -4.87 14.56
N GLN A 171 2.80 -6.13 14.59
CA GLN A 171 1.53 -6.55 14.01
C GLN A 171 0.36 -6.08 14.89
N SER A 172 -0.79 -5.82 14.26
CA SER A 172 -2.01 -5.48 14.99
C SER A 172 -2.46 -6.63 15.89
N LEU A 173 -2.89 -6.32 17.12
CA LEU A 173 -3.50 -7.29 18.03
C LEU A 173 -4.80 -7.92 17.50
N ARG A 174 -5.34 -7.40 16.39
CA ARG A 174 -6.49 -8.00 15.68
C ARG A 174 -6.08 -9.13 14.73
N ALA A 175 -4.79 -9.34 14.54
CA ALA A 175 -4.28 -10.45 13.72
C ALA A 175 -4.40 -11.77 14.48
N ALA A 176 -4.46 -12.89 13.73
CA ALA A 176 -4.60 -14.23 14.31
C ALA A 176 -3.36 -14.66 15.14
N ILE A 177 -2.19 -14.15 14.80
CA ILE A 177 -0.93 -14.37 15.51
C ILE A 177 -0.33 -13.01 15.85
N PRO A 178 -0.76 -12.38 16.95
CA PRO A 178 -0.12 -11.16 17.43
C PRO A 178 1.25 -11.51 18.04
N THR A 179 2.24 -10.72 17.76
CA THR A 179 3.60 -10.85 18.31
C THR A 179 3.98 -9.62 19.12
#